data_1b1fd2e119c4ec84219e371b27eeb8cf
#
_entry.id   1b1fd2e119c4ec84219e371b27eeb8cf
#
_cell.length_a   1.000
_cell.length_b   1.000
_cell.length_c   1.000
_cell.angle_alpha   90.00
_cell.angle_beta   90.00
_cell.angle_gamma   90.00
#
_symmetry.space_group_name_H-M   'P 1'
#
loop_
_entity.id
_entity.type
_entity.pdbx_description
1 polymer ?
#
loop_
_entity_poly.entity_id
_entity_poly.type
_entity_poly.pdbx_seq_one_letter_code
_entity_poly.pdbx_strand_id
1 'polypeptide(L)'
;MPVYRYSATTGGKTRYKYTTDGSLRSAGWLREGIVFYAYNQPGEGRTGVDEYKQVRGGWYLNYATAGNSAGSGWEFAGHIFHVPTSRAQKEPEAPRDTEAPSVPGGVHAQAQGNDAVQLSWGKSSDAGGSGLAGYRVRRDGMDITPNLLQTESLIDRNLKPGDYSYTVEAVDGAGNTSAVSARVQVTLRDAQAERDAALAAANLVRVYRYAL
;
A
#
# COMPACT_ATOMS: atom_id res chain seq x y z
N MET A 1 18.55 0.12 -12.99
CA MET A 1 17.47 1.11 -12.86
C MET A 1 16.12 0.47 -13.13
N PRO A 2 15.03 0.92 -12.50
CA PRO A 2 13.70 0.40 -12.76
C PRO A 2 13.21 0.76 -14.16
N VAL A 3 12.44 -0.14 -14.78
CA VAL A 3 11.69 0.12 -16.00
C VAL A 3 10.22 0.02 -15.69
N TYR A 4 9.52 1.12 -15.91
CA TYR A 4 8.09 1.26 -15.67
C TYR A 4 7.31 0.94 -16.94
N ARG A 5 6.17 0.28 -16.77
CA ARG A 5 5.19 0.10 -17.83
C ARG A 5 4.05 1.10 -17.64
N TYR A 6 3.69 1.72 -18.74
CA TYR A 6 2.51 2.54 -18.87
C TYR A 6 1.59 1.94 -19.92
N SER A 7 0.29 2.05 -19.72
CA SER A 7 -0.71 1.65 -20.71
C SER A 7 -1.61 2.80 -21.09
N ALA A 8 -2.10 2.78 -22.33
CA ALA A 8 -3.12 3.69 -22.80
C ALA A 8 -4.10 2.94 -23.71
N THR A 9 -5.39 3.12 -23.48
CA THR A 9 -6.45 2.47 -24.27
C THR A 9 -7.19 3.50 -25.11
N THR A 10 -7.25 3.30 -26.41
CA THR A 10 -7.97 4.15 -27.34
C THR A 10 -8.63 3.26 -28.39
N GLY A 11 -9.94 3.46 -28.61
CA GLY A 11 -10.69 2.67 -29.58
C GLY A 11 -10.69 1.16 -29.31
N GLY A 12 -10.72 0.76 -28.03
CA GLY A 12 -10.70 -0.65 -27.60
C GLY A 12 -9.34 -1.35 -27.73
N LYS A 13 -8.27 -0.63 -28.12
CA LYS A 13 -6.92 -1.17 -28.23
C LYS A 13 -6.03 -0.61 -27.14
N THR A 14 -5.39 -1.49 -26.35
CA THR A 14 -4.41 -1.11 -25.33
C THR A 14 -3.00 -1.11 -25.91
N ARG A 15 -2.25 -0.07 -25.62
CA ARG A 15 -0.83 0.12 -25.98
C ARG A 15 0.00 0.20 -24.72
N TYR A 16 1.25 -0.21 -24.81
CA TYR A 16 2.19 -0.18 -23.69
C TYR A 16 3.41 0.66 -24.04
N LYS A 17 3.89 1.41 -23.06
CA LYS A 17 5.17 2.13 -23.13
C LYS A 17 6.05 1.66 -21.96
N TYR A 18 7.33 1.43 -22.25
CA TYR A 18 8.36 1.12 -21.26
C TYR A 18 9.32 2.29 -21.17
N THR A 19 9.60 2.74 -19.97
CA THR A 19 10.49 3.89 -19.73
C THR A 19 11.14 3.79 -18.35
N THR A 20 12.30 4.40 -18.19
CA THR A 20 12.97 4.56 -16.91
C THR A 20 12.46 5.79 -16.13
N ASP A 21 11.62 6.61 -16.76
CA ASP A 21 10.97 7.75 -16.11
C ASP A 21 9.70 7.29 -15.38
N GLY A 22 9.78 7.18 -14.06
CA GLY A 22 8.66 6.82 -13.19
C GLY A 22 7.65 7.96 -12.99
N SER A 23 7.99 9.17 -13.43
CA SER A 23 7.16 10.37 -13.28
C SER A 23 6.41 10.76 -14.56
N LEU A 24 6.49 9.95 -15.63
CA LEU A 24 5.85 10.25 -16.91
C LEU A 24 4.36 10.61 -16.72
N ARG A 25 4.06 11.87 -16.96
CA ARG A 25 2.69 12.41 -16.95
C ARG A 25 2.33 12.82 -18.36
N SER A 26 1.69 11.95 -19.09
CA SER A 26 1.17 12.26 -20.42
C SER A 26 -0.31 11.89 -20.47
N ALA A 27 -1.13 12.75 -21.07
CA ALA A 27 -2.57 12.55 -21.11
C ALA A 27 -2.91 11.17 -21.73
N GLY A 28 -3.74 10.42 -21.03
CA GLY A 28 -4.21 9.10 -21.46
C GLY A 28 -3.29 7.92 -21.16
N TRP A 29 -2.12 8.14 -20.53
CA TRP A 29 -1.24 7.05 -20.09
C TRP A 29 -1.39 6.77 -18.59
N LEU A 30 -1.66 5.51 -18.26
CA LEU A 30 -1.76 5.02 -16.89
C LEU A 30 -0.47 4.27 -16.53
N ARG A 31 0.16 4.63 -15.43
CA ARG A 31 1.31 3.90 -14.88
C ARG A 31 0.83 2.59 -14.26
N GLU A 32 1.36 1.47 -14.74
CA GLU A 32 1.03 0.13 -14.20
C GLU A 32 2.03 -0.35 -13.14
N GLY A 33 3.25 0.23 -13.11
CA GLY A 33 4.27 -0.11 -12.14
C GLY A 33 5.62 -0.44 -12.75
N ILE A 34 6.52 -0.95 -11.92
CA ILE A 34 7.83 -1.47 -12.34
C ILE A 34 7.62 -2.89 -12.86
N VAL A 35 8.10 -3.16 -14.07
CA VAL A 35 7.96 -4.47 -14.70
C VAL A 35 9.28 -5.26 -14.74
N PHE A 36 10.39 -4.57 -14.77
CA PHE A 36 11.73 -5.16 -14.65
C PHE A 36 12.76 -4.08 -14.35
N TYR A 37 14.01 -4.51 -14.13
CA TYR A 37 15.16 -3.62 -13.96
C TYR A 37 16.13 -3.79 -15.11
N ALA A 38 16.71 -2.69 -15.54
CA ALA A 38 17.66 -2.65 -16.65
C ALA A 38 18.92 -1.86 -16.27
N TYR A 39 19.94 -1.95 -17.10
CA TYR A 39 21.17 -1.18 -16.93
C TYR A 39 21.05 0.16 -17.66
N ASN A 40 21.63 1.21 -17.06
CA ASN A 40 21.70 2.53 -17.69
C ASN A 40 22.94 2.73 -18.58
N GLN A 41 23.86 1.75 -18.57
CA GLN A 41 25.12 1.80 -19.31
C GLN A 41 25.36 0.49 -20.08
N PRO A 42 26.00 0.56 -21.25
CA PRO A 42 26.48 -0.62 -21.94
C PRO A 42 27.48 -1.40 -21.08
N GLY A 43 27.63 -2.67 -21.37
CA GLY A 43 28.57 -3.53 -20.66
C GLY A 43 28.60 -4.93 -21.28
N GLU A 44 29.57 -5.73 -20.86
CA GLU A 44 29.69 -7.12 -21.32
C GLU A 44 28.39 -7.90 -20.97
N GLY A 45 27.90 -8.69 -21.90
CA GLY A 45 26.66 -9.46 -21.73
C GLY A 45 25.39 -8.61 -21.68
N ARG A 46 25.43 -7.38 -22.17
CA ARG A 46 24.27 -6.47 -22.23
C ARG A 46 24.00 -6.05 -23.66
N THR A 47 22.74 -5.93 -24.02
CA THR A 47 22.32 -5.36 -25.30
C THR A 47 21.42 -4.16 -25.08
N GLY A 48 21.53 -3.16 -25.94
CA GLY A 48 20.68 -2.00 -25.89
C GLY A 48 19.26 -2.31 -26.35
N VAL A 49 18.30 -1.54 -25.86
CA VAL A 49 16.92 -1.55 -26.34
C VAL A 49 16.61 -0.18 -26.88
N ASP A 50 16.21 -0.15 -28.13
CA ASP A 50 15.85 1.04 -28.87
C ASP A 50 14.34 1.18 -28.97
N GLU A 51 13.86 2.40 -28.86
CA GLU A 51 12.48 2.77 -29.09
C GLU A 51 12.32 3.25 -30.55
N TYR A 52 11.26 2.81 -31.19
CA TYR A 52 10.87 3.23 -32.53
C TYR A 52 9.44 3.77 -32.50
N LYS A 53 9.18 4.81 -33.29
CA LYS A 53 7.86 5.40 -33.48
C LYS A 53 7.38 5.23 -34.93
N GLN A 54 6.09 5.06 -35.13
CA GLN A 54 5.50 5.01 -36.47
C GLN A 54 5.19 6.41 -36.97
N VAL A 55 5.56 6.70 -38.22
CA VAL A 55 5.45 8.04 -38.84
C VAL A 55 4.06 8.33 -39.42
N ARG A 56 3.26 7.30 -39.70
CA ARG A 56 1.92 7.46 -40.30
C ARG A 56 0.83 6.87 -39.42
N GLY A 57 -0.19 7.65 -39.14
CA GLY A 57 -1.46 7.16 -38.59
C GLY A 57 -1.57 7.05 -37.07
N GLY A 58 -0.71 7.66 -36.32
CA GLY A 58 -0.75 7.71 -34.85
C GLY A 58 0.52 7.20 -34.21
N TRP A 59 0.68 7.52 -32.93
CA TRP A 59 1.85 7.15 -32.14
C TRP A 59 1.78 5.65 -31.78
N TYR A 60 2.59 4.83 -32.43
CA TYR A 60 2.85 3.46 -32.01
C TYR A 60 4.28 3.36 -31.52
N LEU A 61 4.50 2.61 -30.46
CA LEU A 61 5.80 2.33 -29.91
C LEU A 61 6.17 0.88 -30.23
N ASN A 62 7.35 0.68 -30.73
CA ASN A 62 7.95 -0.63 -30.91
C ASN A 62 9.34 -0.63 -30.29
N TYR A 63 9.74 -1.75 -29.74
CA TYR A 63 11.03 -1.91 -29.09
C TYR A 63 11.81 -3.01 -29.79
N ALA A 64 13.06 -2.73 -30.12
CA ALA A 64 13.96 -3.69 -30.71
C ALA A 64 15.31 -3.65 -29.98
N THR A 65 16.02 -4.75 -29.99
CA THR A 65 17.41 -4.76 -29.53
C THR A 65 18.28 -3.91 -30.47
N ALA A 66 19.22 -3.16 -29.87
CA ALA A 66 20.09 -2.26 -30.62
C ALA A 66 20.77 -2.98 -31.81
N GLY A 67 20.73 -2.33 -32.96
CA GLY A 67 21.21 -2.91 -34.22
C GLY A 67 20.18 -3.67 -35.05
N ASN A 68 18.98 -3.93 -34.52
CA ASN A 68 17.86 -4.48 -35.27
C ASN A 68 16.88 -3.37 -35.66
N SER A 69 16.50 -3.29 -36.94
CA SER A 69 15.50 -2.33 -37.38
C SER A 69 14.09 -2.81 -37.02
N ALA A 70 13.24 -1.88 -36.68
CA ALA A 70 11.82 -2.16 -36.44
C ALA A 70 11.00 -2.43 -37.72
N GLY A 71 11.67 -2.45 -38.91
CA GLY A 71 11.04 -2.61 -40.22
C GLY A 71 10.69 -1.28 -40.91
N SER A 72 10.16 -1.34 -42.11
CA SER A 72 9.81 -0.15 -42.90
C SER A 72 8.63 0.62 -42.25
N GLY A 73 8.73 1.94 -42.23
CA GLY A 73 7.72 2.81 -41.68
C GLY A 73 7.90 3.11 -40.18
N TRP A 74 8.98 2.67 -39.57
CA TRP A 74 9.39 2.98 -38.21
C TRP A 74 10.62 3.87 -38.20
N GLU A 75 10.61 4.92 -37.38
CA GLU A 75 11.74 5.80 -37.15
C GLU A 75 12.33 5.53 -35.76
N PHE A 76 13.65 5.53 -35.70
CA PHE A 76 14.37 5.48 -34.42
C PHE A 76 14.02 6.67 -33.55
N ALA A 77 13.57 6.41 -32.33
CA ALA A 77 13.16 7.45 -31.39
C ALA A 77 14.17 7.64 -30.25
N GLY A 78 15.01 6.68 -30.00
CA GLY A 78 16.07 6.78 -29.00
C GLY A 78 16.50 5.44 -28.43
N HIS A 79 17.62 5.49 -27.73
CA HIS A 79 18.14 4.37 -26.95
C HIS A 79 17.64 4.53 -25.51
N ILE A 80 17.01 3.49 -24.96
CA ILE A 80 16.27 3.65 -23.70
C ILE A 80 17.00 3.00 -22.52
N PHE A 81 17.47 1.76 -22.70
CA PHE A 81 18.16 1.00 -21.65
C PHE A 81 18.89 -0.21 -22.23
N HIS A 82 19.59 -0.95 -21.37
CA HIS A 82 20.28 -2.18 -21.73
C HIS A 82 19.67 -3.35 -20.98
N VAL A 83 19.54 -4.48 -21.64
CA VAL A 83 19.10 -5.76 -21.07
C VAL A 83 20.19 -6.82 -21.20
N PRO A 84 20.19 -7.89 -20.41
CA PRO A 84 21.10 -9.01 -20.61
C PRO A 84 20.92 -9.62 -22.00
N THR A 85 22.02 -9.99 -22.65
CA THR A 85 22.01 -10.64 -23.99
C THR A 85 21.58 -12.08 -23.94
N SER A 86 21.65 -12.74 -22.81
CA SER A 86 21.24 -14.12 -22.65
C SER A 86 20.22 -14.29 -21.52
N ARG A 87 19.28 -15.22 -21.72
CA ARG A 87 18.26 -15.58 -20.73
C ARG A 87 18.84 -16.24 -19.48
N ALA A 88 20.11 -16.63 -19.51
CA ALA A 88 20.82 -17.27 -18.40
C ALA A 88 21.48 -16.26 -17.44
N GLN A 89 21.60 -15.00 -17.81
CA GLN A 89 22.05 -13.98 -16.86
C GLN A 89 20.85 -13.65 -15.97
N LYS A 90 20.88 -14.17 -14.74
CA LYS A 90 19.96 -13.76 -13.68
C LYS A 90 19.97 -12.23 -13.67
N GLU A 91 18.81 -11.64 -13.99
CA GLU A 91 18.59 -10.21 -13.85
C GLU A 91 19.18 -9.76 -12.50
N PRO A 92 19.97 -8.68 -12.46
CA PRO A 92 20.39 -8.15 -11.18
C PRO A 92 19.10 -7.93 -10.38
N GLU A 93 18.90 -8.76 -9.37
CA GLU A 93 17.79 -8.53 -8.44
C GLU A 93 17.90 -7.09 -8.01
N ALA A 94 16.84 -6.32 -8.26
CA ALA A 94 16.74 -4.99 -7.69
C ALA A 94 17.13 -5.09 -6.22
N PRO A 95 17.86 -4.13 -5.68
CA PRO A 95 18.05 -4.08 -4.25
C PRO A 95 16.68 -4.23 -3.62
N ARG A 96 16.45 -5.38 -2.97
CA ARG A 96 15.19 -5.57 -2.26
C ARG A 96 15.17 -4.55 -1.16
N ASP A 97 14.10 -3.84 -1.08
CA ASP A 97 13.83 -3.04 0.10
C ASP A 97 13.79 -3.97 1.32
N THR A 98 14.66 -3.72 2.27
CA THR A 98 14.76 -4.45 3.54
C THR A 98 14.54 -3.52 4.72
N GLU A 99 14.25 -2.25 4.46
CA GLU A 99 13.99 -1.25 5.48
C GLU A 99 12.50 -1.25 5.84
N ALA A 100 12.23 -1.43 7.13
CA ALA A 100 10.85 -1.42 7.59
C ALA A 100 10.29 0.01 7.68
N PRO A 101 8.98 0.22 7.46
CA PRO A 101 8.35 1.52 7.65
C PRO A 101 8.49 2.03 9.09
N SER A 102 8.31 3.32 9.28
CA SER A 102 8.23 3.90 10.62
C SER A 102 7.02 3.36 11.39
N VAL A 103 7.18 3.23 12.71
CA VAL A 103 6.10 2.78 13.59
C VAL A 103 4.95 3.79 13.57
N PRO A 104 3.67 3.34 13.44
CA PRO A 104 2.52 4.23 13.56
C PRO A 104 2.50 4.95 14.92
N GLY A 105 2.57 6.28 14.90
CA GLY A 105 2.57 7.10 16.10
C GLY A 105 1.15 7.54 16.50
N GLY A 106 0.99 7.99 17.76
CA GLY A 106 -0.25 8.63 18.20
C GLY A 106 -1.50 7.75 18.09
N VAL A 107 -1.36 6.43 18.31
CA VAL A 107 -2.51 5.52 18.27
C VAL A 107 -3.49 5.90 19.36
N HIS A 108 -4.73 6.12 18.99
CA HIS A 108 -5.82 6.48 19.87
C HIS A 108 -6.99 5.52 19.65
N ALA A 109 -7.63 5.10 20.75
CA ALA A 109 -8.83 4.28 20.74
C ALA A 109 -9.92 4.96 21.55
N GLN A 110 -11.12 5.07 21.00
CA GLN A 110 -12.27 5.69 21.65
C GLN A 110 -13.50 4.82 21.48
N ALA A 111 -14.23 4.59 22.56
CA ALA A 111 -15.53 3.93 22.51
C ALA A 111 -16.52 4.75 21.68
N GLN A 112 -17.18 4.08 20.73
CA GLN A 112 -18.23 4.63 19.90
C GLN A 112 -19.53 3.87 20.16
N GLY A 113 -20.34 4.42 21.07
CA GLY A 113 -21.49 3.70 21.61
C GLY A 113 -21.06 2.60 22.57
N ASN A 114 -21.82 1.50 22.60
CA ASN A 114 -21.63 0.36 23.50
C ASN A 114 -21.11 -0.90 22.78
N ASP A 115 -20.92 -0.85 21.46
CA ASP A 115 -20.59 -1.99 20.60
C ASP A 115 -19.51 -1.71 19.56
N ALA A 116 -18.86 -0.54 19.59
CA ALA A 116 -17.82 -0.20 18.64
C ALA A 116 -16.68 0.61 19.28
N VAL A 117 -15.49 0.47 18.70
CA VAL A 117 -14.31 1.26 19.02
C VAL A 117 -13.81 1.93 17.75
N GLN A 118 -13.65 3.25 17.79
CA GLN A 118 -12.98 4.02 16.77
C GLN A 118 -11.50 4.11 17.10
N LEU A 119 -10.67 3.74 16.12
CA LEU A 119 -9.22 3.81 16.16
C LEU A 119 -8.73 4.88 15.18
N SER A 120 -7.67 5.58 15.56
CA SER A 120 -6.92 6.47 14.66
C SER A 120 -5.44 6.47 15.03
N TRP A 121 -4.58 6.76 14.06
CA TRP A 121 -3.13 6.82 14.26
C TRP A 121 -2.48 7.78 13.28
N GLY A 122 -1.21 8.13 13.54
CA GLY A 122 -0.42 8.95 12.65
C GLY A 122 0.13 8.15 11.47
N LYS A 123 0.25 8.81 10.33
CA LYS A 123 0.77 8.22 9.11
C LYS A 123 2.23 7.78 9.28
N SER A 124 2.53 6.55 8.85
CA SER A 124 3.89 6.04 8.73
C SER A 124 4.56 6.47 7.42
N SER A 125 5.88 6.52 7.43
CA SER A 125 6.72 6.73 6.25
C SER A 125 7.57 5.50 6.00
N ASP A 126 7.89 5.26 4.74
CA ASP A 126 8.84 4.26 4.32
C ASP A 126 9.97 4.94 3.54
N ALA A 127 11.21 4.71 3.95
CA ALA A 127 12.42 5.27 3.33
C ALA A 127 13.11 4.27 2.40
N GLY A 128 12.78 2.98 2.51
CA GLY A 128 13.43 1.89 1.78
C GLY A 128 13.13 1.84 0.29
N GLY A 129 12.14 2.61 -0.19
CA GLY A 129 11.84 2.79 -1.61
C GLY A 129 10.70 1.94 -2.15
N SER A 130 10.19 0.95 -1.43
CA SER A 130 9.00 0.19 -1.82
C SER A 130 7.70 0.94 -1.53
N GLY A 131 7.77 1.91 -0.61
CA GLY A 131 6.66 2.73 -0.17
C GLY A 131 5.70 2.00 0.76
N LEU A 132 4.92 2.76 1.52
CA LEU A 132 3.94 2.21 2.45
C LEU A 132 2.83 1.46 1.69
N ALA A 133 2.62 0.18 2.03
CA ALA A 133 1.54 -0.64 1.48
C ALA A 133 0.26 -0.53 2.33
N GLY A 134 0.36 -0.22 3.63
CA GLY A 134 -0.79 -0.02 4.50
C GLY A 134 -0.54 -0.41 5.94
N TYR A 135 -1.63 -0.63 6.67
CA TYR A 135 -1.59 -0.89 8.11
C TYR A 135 -2.31 -2.19 8.47
N ARG A 136 -1.80 -2.84 9.52
CA ARG A 136 -2.43 -3.98 10.17
C ARG A 136 -2.78 -3.60 11.61
N VAL A 137 -4.00 -3.93 12.02
CA VAL A 137 -4.49 -3.67 13.37
C VAL A 137 -4.70 -4.99 14.10
N ARG A 138 -4.25 -5.05 15.33
CA ARG A 138 -4.51 -6.19 16.23
C ARG A 138 -5.34 -5.76 17.41
N ARG A 139 -6.35 -6.55 17.71
CA ARG A 139 -7.14 -6.47 18.93
C ARG A 139 -6.78 -7.65 19.83
N ASP A 140 -6.37 -7.38 21.07
CA ASP A 140 -5.97 -8.37 22.06
C ASP A 140 -4.93 -9.38 21.53
N GLY A 141 -4.02 -8.86 20.65
CA GLY A 141 -2.97 -9.63 20.00
C GLY A 141 -3.38 -10.35 18.72
N MET A 142 -4.66 -10.42 18.38
CA MET A 142 -5.17 -11.06 17.16
C MET A 142 -5.37 -10.03 16.04
N ASP A 143 -4.93 -10.36 14.83
CA ASP A 143 -5.14 -9.56 13.63
C ASP A 143 -6.63 -9.47 13.31
N ILE A 144 -7.15 -8.25 13.16
CA ILE A 144 -8.54 -7.98 12.80
C ILE A 144 -8.68 -7.36 11.40
N THR A 145 -7.57 -7.25 10.66
CA THR A 145 -7.51 -6.67 9.31
C THR A 145 -7.11 -7.72 8.28
N PRO A 146 -8.04 -8.43 7.65
CA PRO A 146 -7.74 -9.46 6.66
C PRO A 146 -6.98 -8.90 5.44
N ASN A 147 -7.13 -7.61 5.17
CA ASN A 147 -6.37 -6.84 4.18
C ASN A 147 -5.76 -5.60 4.84
N LEU A 148 -4.64 -5.12 4.30
CA LEU A 148 -4.01 -3.90 4.79
C LEU A 148 -4.92 -2.69 4.59
N LEU A 149 -5.04 -1.87 5.63
CA LEU A 149 -5.79 -0.62 5.58
C LEU A 149 -4.96 0.46 4.88
N GLN A 150 -5.62 1.21 3.99
CA GLN A 150 -5.00 2.34 3.27
C GLN A 150 -5.27 3.69 3.98
N THR A 151 -5.94 3.63 5.12
CA THR A 151 -6.32 4.80 5.92
C THR A 151 -5.72 4.68 7.31
N GLU A 152 -5.52 5.80 7.96
CA GLU A 152 -5.01 5.90 9.34
C GLU A 152 -6.14 5.80 10.38
N SER A 153 -7.18 5.05 10.08
CA SER A 153 -8.32 4.84 10.99
C SER A 153 -9.05 3.53 10.72
N LEU A 154 -9.70 3.01 11.76
CA LEU A 154 -10.54 1.82 11.72
C LEU A 154 -11.71 1.98 12.70
N ILE A 155 -12.89 1.51 12.36
CA ILE A 155 -13.98 1.30 13.32
C ILE A 155 -14.18 -0.20 13.49
N ASP A 156 -13.83 -0.70 14.66
CA ASP A 156 -14.08 -2.08 15.09
C ASP A 156 -15.48 -2.17 15.68
N ARG A 157 -16.33 -3.01 15.12
CA ARG A 157 -17.77 -3.06 15.41
C ARG A 157 -18.19 -4.43 15.94
N ASN A 158 -19.43 -4.49 16.44
CA ASN A 158 -20.06 -5.71 16.97
C ASN A 158 -19.29 -6.28 18.15
N LEU A 159 -18.76 -5.40 18.96
CA LEU A 159 -18.06 -5.74 20.19
C LEU A 159 -19.07 -5.88 21.34
N LYS A 160 -18.74 -6.73 22.32
CA LYS A 160 -19.47 -6.79 23.58
C LYS A 160 -18.88 -5.81 24.59
N PRO A 161 -19.63 -5.41 25.62
CA PRO A 161 -19.04 -4.69 26.74
C PRO A 161 -17.82 -5.44 27.31
N GLY A 162 -16.75 -4.72 27.60
CA GLY A 162 -15.48 -5.30 28.06
C GLY A 162 -14.29 -4.40 27.77
N ASP A 163 -13.12 -4.88 28.18
CA ASP A 163 -11.84 -4.20 27.97
C ASP A 163 -11.18 -4.75 26.71
N TYR A 164 -10.70 -3.85 25.86
CA TYR A 164 -10.01 -4.17 24.61
C TYR A 164 -8.67 -3.46 24.55
N SER A 165 -7.69 -4.13 23.96
CA SER A 165 -6.39 -3.55 23.69
C SER A 165 -6.07 -3.60 22.20
N TYR A 166 -5.49 -2.52 21.67
CA TYR A 166 -5.16 -2.42 20.26
C TYR A 166 -3.69 -2.05 20.06
N THR A 167 -3.13 -2.59 18.98
CA THR A 167 -1.83 -2.20 18.43
C THR A 167 -1.95 -2.10 16.92
N VAL A 168 -1.12 -1.24 16.32
CA VAL A 168 -1.05 -1.03 14.88
C VAL A 168 0.39 -1.22 14.41
N GLU A 169 0.58 -1.85 13.27
CA GLU A 169 1.85 -1.95 12.56
C GLU A 169 1.70 -1.50 11.12
N ALA A 170 2.74 -0.92 10.56
CA ALA A 170 2.81 -0.51 9.16
C ALA A 170 3.52 -1.58 8.34
N VAL A 171 3.10 -1.75 7.09
CA VAL A 171 3.68 -2.71 6.13
C VAL A 171 4.02 -1.95 4.86
N ASP A 172 5.19 -2.20 4.27
CA ASP A 172 5.62 -1.62 3.00
C ASP A 172 5.29 -2.49 1.78
N GLY A 173 5.62 -2.00 0.60
CA GLY A 173 5.41 -2.72 -0.66
C GLY A 173 6.32 -3.93 -0.86
N ALA A 174 7.42 -4.06 -0.12
CA ALA A 174 8.33 -5.20 -0.12
C ALA A 174 7.92 -6.28 0.91
N GLY A 175 6.97 -5.96 1.80
CA GLY A 175 6.48 -6.86 2.84
C GLY A 175 7.22 -6.70 4.18
N ASN A 176 8.11 -5.70 4.33
CA ASN A 176 8.70 -5.42 5.63
C ASN A 176 7.64 -4.78 6.54
N THR A 177 7.73 -5.09 7.84
CA THR A 177 6.74 -4.66 8.84
C THR A 177 7.44 -3.85 9.91
N SER A 178 6.86 -2.73 10.29
CA SER A 178 7.36 -1.93 11.41
C SER A 178 7.27 -2.70 12.74
N ALA A 179 7.95 -2.20 13.76
CA ALA A 179 7.60 -2.59 15.11
C ALA A 179 6.13 -2.21 15.41
N VAL A 180 5.50 -2.93 16.33
CA VAL A 180 4.14 -2.62 16.76
C VAL A 180 4.11 -1.27 17.49
N SER A 181 3.03 -0.53 17.35
CA SER A 181 2.79 0.72 18.09
C SER A 181 2.72 0.48 19.60
N ALA A 182 2.76 1.58 20.37
CA ALA A 182 2.31 1.53 21.74
C ALA A 182 0.89 0.93 21.82
N ARG A 183 0.66 0.11 22.85
CA ARG A 183 -0.66 -0.48 23.11
C ARG A 183 -1.59 0.59 23.68
N VAL A 184 -2.79 0.66 23.12
CA VAL A 184 -3.87 1.48 23.68
C VAL A 184 -4.97 0.58 24.22
N GLN A 185 -5.61 1.02 25.30
CA GLN A 185 -6.70 0.30 25.94
C GLN A 185 -7.97 1.14 25.92
N VAL A 186 -9.11 0.48 25.79
CA VAL A 186 -10.42 1.11 25.82
C VAL A 186 -11.42 0.16 26.46
N THR A 187 -12.31 0.69 27.29
CA THR A 187 -13.39 -0.05 27.93
C THR A 187 -14.72 0.31 27.26
N LEU A 188 -15.42 -0.69 26.73
CA LEU A 188 -16.82 -0.56 26.32
C LEU A 188 -17.73 -0.89 27.51
N ARG A 189 -18.58 0.04 27.88
CA ARG A 189 -19.50 -0.10 29.00
C ARG A 189 -20.88 -0.54 28.52
N ASP A 190 -21.53 -1.37 29.33
CA ASP A 190 -22.95 -1.67 29.14
C ASP A 190 -23.78 -0.59 29.80
N ALA A 191 -24.11 0.44 29.00
CA ALA A 191 -24.91 1.56 29.49
C ALA A 191 -26.30 1.12 30.01
N GLN A 192 -26.84 0.00 29.53
CA GLN A 192 -28.13 -0.52 30.05
C GLN A 192 -27.94 -1.18 31.40
N ALA A 193 -26.92 -2.04 31.55
CA ALA A 193 -26.60 -2.66 32.82
C ALA A 193 -26.27 -1.61 33.91
N GLU A 194 -25.55 -0.55 33.56
CA GLU A 194 -25.24 0.57 34.46
C GLU A 194 -26.52 1.31 34.92
N ARG A 195 -27.45 1.56 34.00
CA ARG A 195 -28.76 2.17 34.33
C ARG A 195 -29.59 1.28 35.23
N ASP A 196 -29.65 -0.02 34.92
CA ASP A 196 -30.41 -0.99 35.71
C ASP A 196 -29.83 -1.15 37.11
N ALA A 197 -28.50 -1.14 37.25
CA ALA A 197 -27.81 -1.15 38.53
C ALA A 197 -28.10 0.14 39.34
N ALA A 198 -28.05 1.31 38.67
CA ALA A 198 -28.35 2.58 39.31
C ALA A 198 -29.80 2.67 39.79
N LEU A 199 -30.77 2.16 39.00
CA LEU A 199 -32.18 2.08 39.40
C LEU A 199 -32.39 1.12 40.57
N ALA A 200 -31.74 -0.04 40.59
CA ALA A 200 -31.78 -0.98 41.69
C ALA A 200 -31.22 -0.37 42.98
N ALA A 201 -30.10 0.34 42.91
CA ALA A 201 -29.51 1.04 44.04
C ALA A 201 -30.43 2.15 44.59
N ALA A 202 -31.05 2.93 43.69
CA ALA A 202 -31.99 3.98 44.06
C ALA A 202 -33.25 3.41 44.75
N ASN A 203 -33.75 2.26 44.27
CA ASN A 203 -34.89 1.60 44.90
C ASN A 203 -34.54 1.03 46.29
N LEU A 204 -33.33 0.47 46.47
CA LEU A 204 -32.85 0.03 47.77
C LEU A 204 -32.80 1.22 48.78
N VAL A 205 -32.26 2.36 48.38
CA VAL A 205 -32.22 3.56 49.23
C VAL A 205 -33.62 4.03 49.60
N ARG A 206 -34.59 3.90 48.74
CA ARG A 206 -35.96 4.27 48.97
C ARG A 206 -36.64 3.34 50.00
N VAL A 207 -36.41 2.03 49.89
CA VAL A 207 -36.94 1.04 50.87
C VAL A 207 -36.39 1.31 52.28
N TYR A 208 -35.10 1.56 52.43
CA TYR A 208 -34.48 1.87 53.71
C TYR A 208 -34.96 3.19 54.35
N ARG A 209 -35.38 4.18 53.54
CA ARG A 209 -35.94 5.44 54.06
C ARG A 209 -37.34 5.32 54.61
N TYR A 210 -38.10 4.30 54.25
CA TYR A 210 -39.45 4.06 54.74
C TYR A 210 -39.51 3.00 55.86
N ALA A 211 -38.38 2.39 56.22
CA ALA A 211 -38.28 1.37 57.27
C ALA A 211 -37.75 1.93 58.59
N LEU A 212 -37.55 3.26 58.73
CA LEU A 212 -37.25 4.02 59.94
C LEU A 212 -38.44 4.90 60.27
#